data_fee29c02febec0fe342c67a32348af52
#
_entry.id   fee29c02febec0fe342c67a32348af52
#
_cell.length_a   1.000
_cell.length_b   1.000
_cell.length_c   1.000
_cell.angle_alpha   90.00
_cell.angle_beta   90.00
_cell.angle_gamma   90.00
#
_symmetry.space_group_name_H-M   'P 1'
#
loop_
_entity.id
_entity.type
_entity.pdbx_description
1 polymer ?
#
loop_
_entity_poly.entity_id
_entity_poly.type
_entity_poly.pdbx_seq_one_letter_code
_entity_poly.pdbx_strand_id
1 'polypeptide(L)'
;MAERTEPGLSDQYTRASPWPIPLVIGIVVTEVGLVFEGLTPVAVSGMLLFAACVVGITRESAFADTLWRPGVAVGVLFAVLGAVIYTGTTATTRGIAMLGTSVLVWAASAVAFLYETQRL
;
A
#
# COMPACT_ATOMS: atom_id res chain seq x y z
N MET A 1 6.24 37.16 -12.30
CA MET A 1 6.07 36.48 -12.46
C MET A 1 5.87 35.92 -12.74
N ALA A 2 6.20 36.06 -12.57
CA ALA A 2 6.06 35.25 -12.85
C ALA A 2 5.89 34.71 -13.02
N GLU A 3 5.68 34.91 -12.68
CA GLU A 3 5.44 34.18 -12.88
C GLU A 3 5.51 33.63 -13.24
N ARG A 4 5.64 33.77 -13.13
CA ARG A 4 5.80 32.99 -13.57
C ARG A 4 6.20 32.28 -13.87
N THR A 5 6.30 32.62 -13.31
CA THR A 5 6.67 31.98 -13.87
C THR A 5 7.55 30.96 -14.23
N GLU A 6 7.94 30.27 -13.48
CA GLU A 6 8.87 29.20 -13.74
C GLU A 6 8.16 27.99 -14.21
N PRO A 7 8.21 27.61 -15.48
CA PRO A 7 7.44 26.51 -16.01
C PRO A 7 7.79 25.17 -15.35
N GLY A 8 9.08 24.93 -15.06
CA GLY A 8 9.47 23.66 -14.46
C GLY A 8 8.84 23.44 -13.11
N LEU A 9 8.77 24.48 -12.32
CA LEU A 9 8.23 24.37 -10.98
C LEU A 9 6.73 24.13 -11.04
N SER A 10 6.03 24.82 -11.91
CA SER A 10 4.60 24.59 -12.10
C SER A 10 4.32 23.17 -12.52
N ASP A 11 5.12 22.66 -13.46
CA ASP A 11 4.95 21.30 -13.95
C ASP A 11 5.13 20.29 -12.83
N GLN A 12 6.07 20.53 -11.95
CA GLN A 12 6.31 19.63 -10.83
C GLN A 12 5.10 19.55 -9.93
N TYR A 13 4.48 20.67 -9.65
CA TYR A 13 3.32 20.68 -8.78
C TYR A 13 2.13 20.00 -9.43
N THR A 14 1.92 20.22 -10.71
CA THR A 14 0.79 19.58 -11.38
C THR A 14 1.00 18.10 -11.60
N ARG A 15 2.25 17.66 -11.62
CA ARG A 15 2.57 16.25 -11.82
C ARG A 15 2.87 15.53 -10.54
N ALA A 16 2.76 16.20 -9.42
CA ALA A 16 3.05 15.57 -8.14
C ALA A 16 2.11 14.40 -7.92
N SER A 17 2.69 13.32 -7.46
CA SER A 17 1.93 12.13 -7.16
C SER A 17 1.05 12.37 -5.95
N PRO A 18 -0.20 11.89 -5.97
CA PRO A 18 -1.07 12.00 -4.81
C PRO A 18 -0.77 10.94 -3.74
N TRP A 19 0.05 9.95 -4.05
CA TRP A 19 0.20 8.77 -3.20
C TRP A 19 1.01 8.94 -1.93
N PRO A 20 2.05 9.80 -1.89
CA PRO A 20 2.87 9.89 -0.67
C PRO A 20 2.10 10.29 0.57
N ILE A 21 1.12 11.18 0.46
CA ILE A 21 0.37 11.63 1.63
C ILE A 21 -0.50 10.52 2.20
N PRO A 22 -1.34 9.84 1.41
CA PRO A 22 -2.09 8.69 1.95
C PRO A 22 -1.17 7.57 2.44
N LEU A 23 -0.01 7.41 1.82
CA LEU A 23 0.94 6.39 2.24
C LEU A 23 1.40 6.64 3.68
N VAL A 24 1.74 7.88 3.99
CA VAL A 24 2.15 8.25 5.35
C VAL A 24 1.00 8.07 6.32
N ILE A 25 -0.20 8.44 5.90
CA ILE A 25 -1.39 8.25 6.74
C ILE A 25 -1.57 6.77 7.03
N GLY A 26 -1.36 5.91 6.04
CA GLY A 26 -1.44 4.47 6.22
C GLY A 26 -0.47 3.96 7.27
N ILE A 27 0.76 4.49 7.25
CA ILE A 27 1.76 4.12 8.25
C ILE A 27 1.31 4.53 9.64
N VAL A 28 0.83 5.75 9.79
CA VAL A 28 0.39 6.26 11.09
C VAL A 28 -0.79 5.45 11.61
N VAL A 29 -1.77 5.19 10.76
CA VAL A 29 -2.95 4.41 11.16
C VAL A 29 -2.54 3.00 11.57
N THR A 30 -1.60 2.40 10.83
CA THR A 30 -1.08 1.09 11.18
C THR A 30 -0.48 1.08 12.58
N GLU A 31 0.38 2.06 12.87
CA GLU A 31 1.04 2.09 14.17
C GLU A 31 0.06 2.35 15.30
N VAL A 32 -0.90 3.24 15.08
CA VAL A 32 -1.93 3.48 16.08
C VAL A 32 -2.72 2.20 16.37
N GLY A 33 -3.08 1.48 15.32
CA GLY A 33 -3.82 0.23 15.47
C GLY A 33 -3.04 -0.85 16.19
N LEU A 34 -1.70 -0.84 16.07
CA LEU A 34 -0.85 -1.83 16.71
C LEU A 34 -0.55 -1.48 18.17
N VAL A 35 -0.55 -0.19 18.50
CA VAL A 35 -0.23 0.25 19.85
C VAL A 35 -1.36 -0.04 20.83
N PHE A 36 -2.60 0.13 20.37
CA PHE A 36 -3.75 -0.05 21.25
C PHE A 36 -4.31 -1.45 21.10
N GLU A 37 -4.60 -2.09 22.22
CA GLU A 37 -5.20 -3.42 22.19
C GLU A 37 -6.57 -3.39 21.57
N GLY A 38 -6.87 -4.43 20.81
CA GLY A 38 -8.18 -4.55 20.21
C GLY A 38 -8.37 -3.75 18.94
N LEU A 39 -7.36 -3.03 18.49
CA LEU A 39 -7.46 -2.23 17.29
C LEU A 39 -6.74 -2.85 16.10
N THR A 40 -6.58 -4.18 16.11
CA THR A 40 -5.98 -4.89 14.98
C THR A 40 -6.67 -4.56 13.66
N PRO A 41 -8.01 -4.49 13.58
CA PRO A 41 -8.64 -4.10 12.31
C PRO A 41 -8.21 -2.71 11.83
N VAL A 42 -7.96 -1.79 12.75
CA VAL A 42 -7.47 -0.46 12.38
C VAL A 42 -6.08 -0.58 11.79
N ALA A 43 -5.22 -1.43 12.40
CA ALA A 43 -3.88 -1.65 11.88
C ALA A 43 -3.93 -2.23 10.46
N VAL A 44 -4.81 -3.21 10.24
CA VAL A 44 -4.98 -3.82 8.93
C VAL A 44 -5.44 -2.77 7.92
N SER A 45 -6.36 -1.90 8.32
CA SER A 45 -6.83 -0.83 7.43
C SER A 45 -5.67 0.08 7.02
N GLY A 46 -4.81 0.43 7.97
CA GLY A 46 -3.64 1.25 7.66
C GLY A 46 -2.68 0.56 6.72
N MET A 47 -2.44 -0.73 6.93
CA MET A 47 -1.58 -1.52 6.06
C MET A 47 -2.16 -1.64 4.67
N LEU A 48 -3.48 -1.79 4.55
CA LEU A 48 -4.13 -1.83 3.24
C LEU A 48 -3.97 -0.51 2.51
N LEU A 49 -4.13 0.60 3.20
CA LEU A 49 -3.93 1.91 2.59
C LEU A 49 -2.49 2.06 2.13
N PHE A 50 -1.55 1.66 2.96
CA PHE A 50 -0.13 1.69 2.60
C PHE A 50 0.11 0.85 1.34
N ALA A 51 -0.40 -0.38 1.32
CA ALA A 51 -0.23 -1.29 0.19
C ALA A 51 -0.82 -0.71 -1.07
N ALA A 52 -2.02 -0.13 -0.97
CA ALA A 52 -2.67 0.48 -2.14
C ALA A 52 -1.82 1.62 -2.68
N CYS A 53 -1.23 2.41 -1.81
CA CYS A 53 -0.38 3.52 -2.24
C CYS A 53 0.89 3.02 -2.91
N VAL A 54 1.51 1.96 -2.38
CA VAL A 54 2.70 1.38 -3.00
C VAL A 54 2.36 0.87 -4.41
N VAL A 55 1.24 0.18 -4.55
CA VAL A 55 0.79 -0.31 -5.85
C VAL A 55 0.53 0.86 -6.80
N GLY A 56 -0.11 1.91 -6.31
CA GLY A 56 -0.40 3.09 -7.12
C GLY A 56 0.87 3.78 -7.59
N ILE A 57 1.85 3.91 -6.70
CA ILE A 57 3.13 4.52 -7.04
C ILE A 57 3.86 3.67 -8.08
N THR A 58 3.84 2.36 -7.90
CA THR A 58 4.51 1.46 -8.82
C THR A 58 3.94 1.59 -10.22
N ARG A 59 2.62 1.66 -10.32
CA ARG A 59 1.99 1.81 -11.62
C ARG A 59 2.24 3.20 -12.19
N GLU A 60 2.16 4.21 -11.36
CA GLU A 60 2.35 5.59 -11.81
C GLU A 60 3.76 5.81 -12.34
N SER A 61 4.75 5.15 -11.72
CA SER A 61 6.15 5.29 -12.16
C SER A 61 6.48 4.40 -13.34
N ALA A 62 5.51 3.73 -13.90
CA ALA A 62 5.67 2.87 -15.08
C ALA A 62 6.53 1.62 -14.82
N PHE A 63 6.73 1.25 -13.57
CA PHE A 63 7.36 -0.03 -13.26
C PHE A 63 6.46 -1.19 -13.61
N ALA A 64 5.14 -0.95 -13.62
CA ALA A 64 4.17 -1.98 -13.97
C ALA A 64 3.05 -1.35 -14.78
N ASP A 65 2.53 -2.10 -15.73
CA ASP A 65 1.42 -1.65 -16.56
C ASP A 65 0.08 -1.94 -15.89
N THR A 66 0.08 -2.79 -14.89
CA THR A 66 -1.15 -3.27 -14.27
C THR A 66 -1.11 -3.00 -12.78
N LEU A 67 -2.24 -3.15 -12.13
CA LEU A 67 -2.32 -3.06 -10.69
C LEU A 67 -2.15 -4.41 -10.00
N TRP A 68 -2.55 -5.50 -10.69
CA TRP A 68 -2.54 -6.79 -10.04
C TRP A 68 -1.12 -7.34 -9.82
N ARG A 69 -0.20 -7.04 -10.72
CA ARG A 69 1.18 -7.53 -10.56
C ARG A 69 1.87 -6.94 -9.34
N PRO A 70 1.93 -5.61 -9.19
CA PRO A 70 2.51 -5.08 -7.96
C PRO A 70 1.69 -5.44 -6.73
N GLY A 71 0.38 -5.62 -6.88
CA GLY A 71 -0.45 -6.07 -5.76
C GLY A 71 -0.04 -7.43 -5.26
N VAL A 72 0.19 -8.38 -6.17
CA VAL A 72 0.64 -9.72 -5.79
C VAL A 72 2.00 -9.63 -5.10
N ALA A 73 2.90 -8.81 -5.65
CA ALA A 73 4.24 -8.66 -5.07
C ALA A 73 4.17 -8.09 -3.65
N VAL A 74 3.35 -7.07 -3.45
CA VAL A 74 3.19 -6.48 -2.11
C VAL A 74 2.57 -7.50 -1.16
N GLY A 75 1.61 -8.28 -1.64
CA GLY A 75 1.02 -9.33 -0.82
C GLY A 75 2.04 -10.37 -0.40
N VAL A 76 2.92 -10.78 -1.30
CA VAL A 76 4.00 -11.71 -0.97
C VAL A 76 4.92 -11.11 0.08
N LEU A 77 5.26 -9.84 -0.08
CA LEU A 77 6.12 -9.16 0.88
C LEU A 77 5.49 -9.15 2.27
N PHE A 78 4.23 -8.77 2.36
CA PHE A 78 3.53 -8.77 3.64
C PHE A 78 3.40 -10.18 4.22
N ALA A 79 3.17 -11.19 3.36
CA ALA A 79 3.05 -12.57 3.84
C ALA A 79 4.36 -13.06 4.43
N VAL A 80 5.47 -12.82 3.73
CA VAL A 80 6.78 -13.26 4.18
C VAL A 80 7.17 -12.53 5.47
N LEU A 81 7.03 -11.21 5.49
CA LEU A 81 7.38 -10.43 6.67
C LEU A 81 6.47 -10.78 7.83
N GLY A 82 5.18 -10.96 7.56
CA GLY A 82 4.24 -11.32 8.61
C GLY A 82 4.56 -12.68 9.21
N ALA A 83 4.89 -13.66 8.36
CA ALA A 83 5.24 -14.98 8.84
C ALA A 83 6.53 -14.95 9.67
N VAL A 84 7.54 -14.22 9.21
CA VAL A 84 8.80 -14.09 9.93
C VAL A 84 8.58 -13.43 11.28
N ILE A 85 7.79 -12.36 11.31
CA ILE A 85 7.54 -11.65 12.56
C ILE A 85 6.70 -12.51 13.50
N TYR A 86 5.71 -13.22 12.97
CA TYR A 86 4.83 -14.05 13.78
C TYR A 86 5.60 -15.20 14.43
N THR A 87 6.48 -15.87 13.68
CA THR A 87 7.16 -17.04 14.16
C THR A 87 8.49 -16.75 14.84
N GLY A 88 9.14 -15.65 14.47
CA GLY A 88 10.48 -15.34 14.93
C GLY A 88 10.58 -14.29 16.02
N THR A 89 9.46 -13.66 16.38
CA THR A 89 9.47 -12.61 17.39
C THR A 89 8.25 -12.73 18.30
N THR A 90 8.23 -11.89 19.33
CA THR A 90 7.06 -11.82 20.22
C THR A 90 6.00 -10.83 19.72
N ALA A 91 6.24 -10.16 18.60
CA ALA A 91 5.30 -9.18 18.07
C ALA A 91 4.21 -9.89 17.24
N THR A 92 3.44 -10.77 17.90
CA THR A 92 2.47 -11.61 17.20
C THR A 92 1.35 -10.81 16.56
N THR A 93 0.89 -9.75 17.24
CA THR A 93 -0.20 -8.94 16.68
C THR A 93 0.21 -8.30 15.37
N ARG A 94 1.43 -7.80 15.30
CA ARG A 94 1.94 -7.21 14.05
C ARG A 94 2.02 -8.28 12.95
N GLY A 95 2.51 -9.46 13.30
CA GLY A 95 2.59 -10.56 12.34
C GLY A 95 1.21 -10.96 11.81
N ILE A 96 0.25 -11.10 12.71
CA ILE A 96 -1.11 -11.46 12.33
C ILE A 96 -1.72 -10.37 11.44
N ALA A 97 -1.52 -9.10 11.78
CA ALA A 97 -2.04 -8.01 10.99
C ALA A 97 -1.45 -8.03 9.58
N MET A 98 -0.15 -8.29 9.47
CA MET A 98 0.50 -8.34 8.16
C MET A 98 0.03 -9.52 7.34
N LEU A 99 -0.17 -10.68 7.97
CA LEU A 99 -0.68 -11.85 7.25
C LEU A 99 -2.11 -11.60 6.77
N GLY A 100 -2.96 -11.01 7.62
CA GLY A 100 -4.31 -10.67 7.22
C GLY A 100 -4.32 -9.67 6.07
N THR A 101 -3.45 -8.69 6.14
CA THR A 101 -3.32 -7.70 5.06
C THR A 101 -2.90 -8.39 3.76
N SER A 102 -1.97 -9.35 3.82
CA SER A 102 -1.52 -10.03 2.61
C SER A 102 -2.67 -10.75 1.91
N VAL A 103 -3.53 -11.41 2.70
CA VAL A 103 -4.70 -12.10 2.14
C VAL A 103 -5.62 -11.10 1.45
N LEU A 104 -5.90 -9.98 2.10
CA LEU A 104 -6.79 -8.97 1.52
C LEU A 104 -6.17 -8.31 0.28
N VAL A 105 -4.87 -8.09 0.30
CA VAL A 105 -4.17 -7.53 -0.86
C VAL A 105 -4.25 -8.50 -2.03
N TRP A 106 -4.08 -9.80 -1.76
CA TRP A 106 -4.19 -10.79 -2.82
C TRP A 106 -5.60 -10.88 -3.36
N ALA A 107 -6.61 -10.76 -2.49
CA ALA A 107 -8.00 -10.75 -2.95
C ALA A 107 -8.24 -9.55 -3.86
N ALA A 108 -7.76 -8.38 -3.47
CA ALA A 108 -7.89 -7.19 -4.29
C ALA A 108 -7.13 -7.34 -5.61
N SER A 109 -5.95 -7.97 -5.56
CA SER A 109 -5.17 -8.21 -6.76
C SER A 109 -5.87 -9.16 -7.73
N ALA A 110 -6.55 -10.16 -7.18
CA ALA A 110 -7.33 -11.09 -8.01
C ALA A 110 -8.46 -10.35 -8.72
N VAL A 111 -9.15 -9.47 -7.99
CA VAL A 111 -10.20 -8.66 -8.60
C VAL A 111 -9.62 -7.77 -9.69
N ALA A 112 -8.48 -7.13 -9.40
CA ALA A 112 -7.83 -6.28 -10.39
C ALA A 112 -7.41 -7.09 -11.61
N PHE A 113 -6.90 -8.30 -11.39
CA PHE A 113 -6.50 -9.18 -12.49
C PHE A 113 -7.69 -9.48 -13.41
N LEU A 114 -8.82 -9.86 -12.80
CA LEU A 114 -10.01 -10.16 -13.59
C LEU A 114 -10.48 -8.93 -14.35
N TYR A 115 -10.49 -7.79 -13.66
CA TYR A 115 -10.97 -6.57 -14.27
C TYR A 115 -10.06 -6.14 -15.41
N GLU A 116 -8.76 -6.18 -15.20
CA GLU A 116 -7.80 -5.66 -16.17
C GLU A 116 -7.61 -6.60 -17.36
N THR A 117 -7.69 -7.91 -17.13
CA THR A 117 -7.47 -8.87 -18.21
C THR A 117 -8.73 -9.14 -19.02
N GLN A 118 -9.89 -9.07 -18.40
CA GLN A 118 -11.14 -9.32 -19.09
C GLN A 118 -11.79 -8.09 -19.65
N ARG A 119 -11.27 -6.93 -19.28
CA ARG A 119 -11.75 -5.67 -19.80
C ARG A 119 -13.21 -5.46 -19.47
N LEU A 120 -13.59 -5.85 -18.29
CA LEU A 120 -14.97 -5.65 -17.84
C LEU A 120 -15.25 -4.25 -17.36
#